data_5c26c725146bf8fe9de773253b2298fd
#
_entry.id   5c26c725146bf8fe9de773253b2298fd
#
_cell.length_a   1.000
_cell.length_b   1.000
_cell.length_c   1.000
_cell.angle_alpha   90.00
_cell.angle_beta   90.00
_cell.angle_gamma   90.00
#
_symmetry.space_group_name_H-M   'P 1'
#
loop_
_entity.id
_entity.type
_entity.pdbx_description
1 polymer ?
#
loop_
_entity_poly.entity_id
_entity_poly.type
_entity_poly.pdbx_seq_one_letter_code
_entity_poly.pdbx_strand_id
1 'polypeptide(L)'
;MTSVAERLGLPAATPLVIVTADGLGWAHAANIGAERAMSDGAASAAGLMVPAPWARAASARHRGADVGVMLTVNAEHDLYRWGPITHAPSLLDGDGGFPRTAEDVWDHADIDEVRRECRAQVERAILWGFDVTHLSAHLDTLMLRPEFFDVVLELAVDYGLPMRLPTGGSEDSAGFPFRRLALDEGVSIPDVVVSSRTSLRGQLERVVFELGPGVTEIVVRPAIDTAELRAQSTDWADRVDDLDSICDPQFARLLERAGAHQIGWRALRELQRRS
;
A
#
# COMPACT_ATOMS: atom_id res chain seq x y z
N MET A 1 11.27 -22.32 -11.88
CA MET A 1 10.94 -21.91 -10.49
C MET A 1 9.49 -22.31 -10.19
N THR A 2 9.20 -22.82 -9.01
CA THR A 2 7.82 -23.12 -8.56
C THR A 2 7.07 -21.80 -8.38
N SER A 3 5.88 -21.68 -8.96
CA SER A 3 5.05 -20.44 -8.86
C SER A 3 4.56 -20.19 -7.44
N VAL A 4 4.15 -18.95 -7.13
CA VAL A 4 3.53 -18.61 -5.84
C VAL A 4 2.29 -19.46 -5.61
N ALA A 5 1.46 -19.69 -6.66
CA ALA A 5 0.27 -20.55 -6.57
C ALA A 5 0.63 -21.98 -6.15
N GLU A 6 1.64 -22.59 -6.78
CA GLU A 6 2.09 -23.94 -6.41
C GLU A 6 2.62 -24.02 -4.98
N ARG A 7 3.37 -23.00 -4.53
CA ARG A 7 3.85 -22.92 -3.14
C ARG A 7 2.71 -22.79 -2.12
N LEU A 8 1.55 -22.30 -2.55
CA LEU A 8 0.31 -22.26 -1.76
C LEU A 8 -0.56 -23.52 -1.93
N GLY A 9 -0.10 -24.52 -2.71
CA GLY A 9 -0.84 -25.75 -2.95
C GLY A 9 -1.94 -25.64 -4.01
N LEU A 10 -1.89 -24.60 -4.85
CA LEU A 10 -2.85 -24.35 -5.93
C LEU A 10 -2.25 -24.71 -7.30
N PRO A 11 -3.07 -24.92 -8.34
CA PRO A 11 -2.58 -25.09 -9.70
C PRO A 11 -1.72 -23.87 -10.14
N ALA A 12 -0.63 -24.11 -10.88
CA ALA A 12 0.32 -23.07 -11.30
C ALA A 12 -0.33 -21.91 -12.07
N ALA A 13 -1.39 -22.18 -12.82
CA ALA A 13 -2.12 -21.20 -13.61
C ALA A 13 -3.18 -20.41 -12.84
N THR A 14 -3.37 -20.67 -11.55
CA THR A 14 -4.38 -19.97 -10.74
C THR A 14 -4.01 -18.48 -10.58
N PRO A 15 -4.86 -17.54 -11.01
CA PRO A 15 -4.67 -16.13 -10.71
C PRO A 15 -4.77 -15.88 -9.19
N LEU A 16 -3.78 -15.21 -8.62
CA LEU A 16 -3.80 -14.81 -7.22
C LEU A 16 -4.09 -13.32 -7.12
N VAL A 17 -5.00 -12.92 -6.24
CA VAL A 17 -5.41 -11.53 -6.09
C VAL A 17 -5.27 -11.08 -4.64
N ILE A 18 -4.60 -9.94 -4.45
CA ILE A 18 -4.59 -9.17 -3.21
C ILE A 18 -5.43 -7.92 -3.44
N VAL A 19 -6.40 -7.64 -2.58
CA VAL A 19 -7.12 -6.35 -2.60
C VAL A 19 -6.70 -5.57 -1.37
N THR A 20 -5.99 -4.46 -1.58
CA THR A 20 -5.43 -3.64 -0.50
C THR A 20 -6.23 -2.35 -0.33
N ALA A 21 -6.74 -2.12 0.88
CA ALA A 21 -7.37 -0.86 1.30
C ALA A 21 -6.28 0.12 1.78
N ASP A 22 -5.86 1.03 0.92
CA ASP A 22 -4.85 2.05 1.25
C ASP A 22 -5.44 3.23 2.00
N GLY A 23 -4.59 3.88 2.82
CA GLY A 23 -4.96 5.07 3.58
C GLY A 23 -5.52 4.79 4.97
N LEU A 24 -5.33 3.57 5.52
CA LEU A 24 -5.58 3.32 6.93
C LEU A 24 -4.74 4.28 7.78
N GLY A 25 -5.37 4.97 8.73
CA GLY A 25 -4.70 5.99 9.54
C GLY A 25 -4.80 7.41 8.98
N TRP A 26 -5.11 7.59 7.70
CA TRP A 26 -5.18 8.91 7.08
C TRP A 26 -6.26 9.78 7.72
N ALA A 27 -7.51 9.32 7.77
CA ALA A 27 -8.64 10.01 8.40
C ALA A 27 -9.55 9.01 9.11
N HIS A 28 -10.43 9.48 9.99
CA HIS A 28 -11.44 8.61 10.61
C HIS A 28 -12.33 7.93 9.57
N ALA A 29 -12.77 8.70 8.56
CA ALA A 29 -13.57 8.17 7.47
C ALA A 29 -12.86 7.03 6.70
N ALA A 30 -11.55 7.16 6.47
CA ALA A 30 -10.72 6.12 5.84
C ALA A 30 -10.55 4.90 6.75
N ASN A 31 -10.38 5.09 8.07
CA ASN A 31 -10.32 3.96 9.01
C ASN A 31 -11.59 3.11 8.98
N ILE A 32 -12.76 3.75 8.98
CA ILE A 32 -14.04 3.04 8.89
C ILE A 32 -14.22 2.41 7.50
N GLY A 33 -13.78 3.11 6.44
CA GLY A 33 -13.78 2.58 5.07
C GLY A 33 -12.95 1.31 4.94
N ALA A 34 -11.71 1.33 5.43
CA ALA A 34 -10.84 0.15 5.44
C ALA A 34 -11.39 -1.00 6.29
N GLU A 35 -11.97 -0.69 7.47
CA GLU A 35 -12.64 -1.69 8.30
C GLU A 35 -13.76 -2.40 7.55
N ARG A 36 -14.67 -1.63 6.92
CA ARG A 36 -15.77 -2.19 6.12
C ARG A 36 -15.27 -2.96 4.90
N ALA A 37 -14.28 -2.43 4.19
CA ALA A 37 -13.71 -3.09 3.03
C ALA A 37 -13.15 -4.49 3.39
N MET A 38 -12.54 -4.64 4.58
CA MET A 38 -11.98 -5.91 5.05
C MET A 38 -13.00 -6.81 5.74
N SER A 39 -14.05 -6.28 6.40
CA SER A 39 -15.05 -7.11 7.11
C SER A 39 -16.23 -7.50 6.23
N ASP A 40 -16.71 -6.59 5.43
CA ASP A 40 -17.95 -6.73 4.66
C ASP A 40 -17.68 -6.78 3.14
N GLY A 41 -16.49 -6.35 2.72
CA GLY A 41 -16.07 -6.29 1.33
C GLY A 41 -15.01 -7.32 0.96
N ALA A 42 -14.38 -7.08 -0.19
CA ALA A 42 -13.38 -7.97 -0.76
C ALA A 42 -11.93 -7.53 -0.46
N ALA A 43 -11.67 -6.60 0.46
CA ALA A 43 -10.31 -6.26 0.81
C ALA A 43 -9.68 -7.35 1.68
N SER A 44 -8.49 -7.82 1.31
CA SER A 44 -7.73 -8.83 2.04
C SER A 44 -6.59 -8.25 2.87
N ALA A 45 -6.26 -6.98 2.67
CA ALA A 45 -5.19 -6.28 3.38
C ALA A 45 -5.45 -4.77 3.46
N ALA A 46 -4.65 -4.06 4.29
CA ALA A 46 -4.67 -2.60 4.35
C ALA A 46 -3.26 -2.01 4.46
N GLY A 47 -3.07 -0.78 3.93
CA GLY A 47 -1.86 0.01 4.03
C GLY A 47 -1.98 1.12 5.08
N LEU A 48 -1.18 1.06 6.16
CA LEU A 48 -1.18 2.02 7.27
C LEU A 48 -0.23 3.18 7.03
N MET A 49 -0.73 4.41 7.09
CA MET A 49 0.05 5.65 7.10
C MET A 49 0.39 6.06 8.52
N VAL A 50 1.55 5.64 9.03
CA VAL A 50 1.94 5.83 10.45
C VAL A 50 2.00 7.30 10.89
N PRO A 51 2.52 8.27 10.07
CA PRO A 51 2.57 9.67 10.46
C PRO A 51 1.21 10.37 10.43
N ALA A 52 0.20 9.76 9.81
CA ALA A 52 -1.10 10.40 9.62
C ALA A 52 -1.89 10.52 10.94
N PRO A 53 -2.76 11.54 11.08
CA PRO A 53 -3.39 11.92 12.35
C PRO A 53 -4.25 10.82 13.01
N TRP A 54 -4.82 9.90 12.24
CA TRP A 54 -5.70 8.84 12.73
C TRP A 54 -5.03 7.45 12.82
N ALA A 55 -3.71 7.36 12.55
CA ALA A 55 -2.97 6.11 12.55
C ALA A 55 -3.01 5.40 13.92
N ARG A 56 -2.85 6.14 15.02
CA ARG A 56 -2.91 5.57 16.37
C ARG A 56 -4.29 4.97 16.68
N ALA A 57 -5.37 5.60 16.21
CA ALA A 57 -6.73 5.09 16.40
C ALA A 57 -6.97 3.79 15.62
N ALA A 58 -6.37 3.63 14.44
CA ALA A 58 -6.46 2.42 13.64
C ALA A 58 -5.93 1.19 14.40
N SER A 59 -4.86 1.33 15.19
CA SER A 59 -4.27 0.22 15.93
C SER A 59 -5.21 -0.43 16.95
N ALA A 60 -6.21 0.28 17.44
CA ALA A 60 -7.18 -0.26 18.38
C ALA A 60 -8.18 -1.23 17.70
N ARG A 61 -8.40 -1.08 16.40
CA ARG A 61 -9.46 -1.78 15.64
C ARG A 61 -8.93 -2.88 14.71
N HIS A 62 -7.69 -2.75 14.22
CA HIS A 62 -7.15 -3.60 13.17
C HIS A 62 -6.02 -4.54 13.63
N ARG A 63 -5.91 -4.81 14.95
CA ARG A 63 -4.96 -5.79 15.47
C ARG A 63 -5.29 -7.19 14.94
N GLY A 64 -4.29 -7.87 14.40
CA GLY A 64 -4.44 -9.21 13.82
C GLY A 64 -4.92 -9.24 12.36
N ALA A 65 -5.37 -8.11 11.80
CA ALA A 65 -5.63 -7.98 10.38
C ALA A 65 -4.33 -8.04 9.56
N ASP A 66 -4.46 -8.23 8.25
CA ASP A 66 -3.34 -8.15 7.31
C ASP A 66 -3.06 -6.68 7.00
N VAL A 67 -2.11 -6.08 7.74
CA VAL A 67 -1.79 -4.66 7.64
C VAL A 67 -0.30 -4.48 7.38
N GLY A 68 0.02 -3.78 6.29
CA GLY A 68 1.37 -3.30 5.99
C GLY A 68 1.58 -1.85 6.38
N VAL A 69 2.82 -1.39 6.27
CA VAL A 69 3.17 0.02 6.45
C VAL A 69 3.31 0.67 5.08
N MET A 70 2.47 1.67 4.82
CA MET A 70 2.63 2.57 3.70
C MET A 70 3.58 3.70 4.12
N LEU A 71 4.87 3.53 3.81
CA LEU A 71 5.93 4.49 4.13
C LEU A 71 5.58 5.86 3.55
N THR A 72 5.51 6.85 4.40
CA THR A 72 4.94 8.15 4.10
C THR A 72 5.95 9.25 4.36
N VAL A 73 6.32 9.98 3.32
CA VAL A 73 7.24 11.13 3.35
C VAL A 73 6.68 12.36 2.64
N ASN A 74 5.38 12.30 2.27
CA ASN A 74 4.63 13.38 1.63
C ASN A 74 3.35 13.70 2.42
N ALA A 75 2.87 14.94 2.28
CA ALA A 75 1.56 15.38 2.77
C ALA A 75 0.96 16.35 1.75
N GLU A 76 0.27 15.81 0.75
CA GLU A 76 -0.15 16.51 -0.47
C GLU A 76 -1.29 17.52 -0.30
N HIS A 77 -2.04 17.42 0.81
CA HIS A 77 -3.20 18.29 1.05
C HIS A 77 -2.80 19.62 1.68
N ASP A 78 -3.45 20.70 1.29
CA ASP A 78 -3.14 22.04 1.80
C ASP A 78 -3.56 22.27 3.26
N LEU A 79 -4.77 21.78 3.62
CA LEU A 79 -5.38 22.05 4.92
C LEU A 79 -5.30 20.88 5.91
N TYR A 80 -4.95 19.70 5.42
CA TYR A 80 -4.87 18.49 6.23
C TYR A 80 -3.43 17.94 6.14
N ARG A 81 -2.62 18.28 7.13
CA ARG A 81 -1.18 18.08 7.12
C ARG A 81 -0.73 17.07 8.16
N TRP A 82 0.33 16.38 7.85
CA TRP A 82 1.10 15.53 8.76
C TRP A 82 2.59 15.68 8.48
N GLY A 83 3.42 15.26 9.39
CA GLY A 83 4.88 15.41 9.29
C GLY A 83 5.62 14.22 9.85
N PRO A 84 6.97 14.24 9.84
CA PRO A 84 7.80 13.16 10.32
C PRO A 84 7.57 12.86 11.80
N ILE A 85 7.67 11.59 12.16
CA ILE A 85 7.61 11.14 13.56
C ILE A 85 8.99 11.14 14.23
N THR A 86 10.03 11.46 13.46
CA THR A 86 11.42 11.61 13.92
C THR A 86 11.88 13.07 13.80
N HIS A 87 13.07 13.37 14.30
CA HIS A 87 13.73 14.64 14.01
C HIS A 87 14.35 14.56 12.61
N ALA A 88 13.67 15.08 11.62
CA ALA A 88 14.05 15.04 10.20
C ALA A 88 13.78 16.40 9.54
N PRO A 89 14.63 17.42 9.79
CA PRO A 89 14.41 18.77 9.27
C PRO A 89 14.40 18.84 7.74
N SER A 90 15.12 17.98 7.01
CA SER A 90 15.09 17.94 5.56
C SER A 90 13.77 17.39 4.97
N LEU A 91 12.94 16.75 5.81
CA LEU A 91 11.62 16.25 5.47
C LEU A 91 10.49 17.23 5.85
N LEU A 92 10.82 18.46 6.21
CA LEU A 92 9.85 19.49 6.57
C LEU A 92 9.75 20.53 5.45
N ASP A 93 8.52 20.87 5.07
CA ASP A 93 8.25 22.06 4.29
C ASP A 93 8.14 23.33 5.16
N GLY A 94 7.86 24.48 4.54
CA GLY A 94 7.74 25.75 5.25
C GLY A 94 6.61 25.82 6.27
N ASP A 95 5.63 24.91 6.21
CA ASP A 95 4.50 24.82 7.14
C ASP A 95 4.74 23.81 8.27
N GLY A 96 5.89 23.12 8.26
CA GLY A 96 6.26 22.13 9.28
C GLY A 96 5.65 20.75 9.09
N GLY A 97 5.04 20.49 7.95
CA GLY A 97 4.60 19.15 7.49
C GLY A 97 5.60 18.52 6.54
N PHE A 98 5.32 17.28 6.10
CA PHE A 98 6.05 16.71 4.97
C PHE A 98 5.86 17.55 3.69
N PRO A 99 6.83 17.53 2.75
CA PRO A 99 6.66 18.14 1.43
C PRO A 99 5.40 17.64 0.71
N ARG A 100 4.81 18.48 -0.13
CA ARG A 100 3.56 18.14 -0.84
C ARG A 100 3.78 17.21 -2.01
N THR A 101 4.89 17.31 -2.68
CA THR A 101 5.18 16.59 -3.92
C THR A 101 6.34 15.61 -3.76
N ALA A 102 6.41 14.64 -4.65
CA ALA A 102 7.54 13.72 -4.70
C ALA A 102 8.83 14.45 -5.10
N GLU A 103 8.72 15.40 -6.02
CA GLU A 103 9.83 16.22 -6.51
C GLU A 103 10.47 17.02 -5.36
N ASP A 104 9.67 17.65 -4.51
CA ASP A 104 10.18 18.38 -3.35
C ASP A 104 10.93 17.46 -2.37
N VAL A 105 10.47 16.22 -2.18
CA VAL A 105 11.19 15.22 -1.38
C VAL A 105 12.52 14.87 -2.04
N TRP A 106 12.52 14.58 -3.33
CA TRP A 106 13.73 14.17 -4.05
C TRP A 106 14.80 15.25 -4.11
N ASP A 107 14.39 16.52 -4.16
CA ASP A 107 15.31 17.66 -4.29
C ASP A 107 15.91 18.10 -2.94
N HIS A 108 15.23 17.81 -1.81
CA HIS A 108 15.61 18.39 -0.52
C HIS A 108 15.89 17.38 0.59
N ALA A 109 15.36 16.15 0.49
CA ALA A 109 15.46 15.19 1.58
C ALA A 109 16.89 14.63 1.73
N ASP A 110 17.40 14.65 2.95
CA ASP A 110 18.59 13.89 3.34
C ASP A 110 18.25 12.41 3.45
N ILE A 111 18.98 11.56 2.73
CA ILE A 111 18.68 10.14 2.63
C ILE A 111 18.81 9.40 3.98
N ASP A 112 19.67 9.86 4.87
CA ASP A 112 19.82 9.28 6.20
C ASP A 112 18.64 9.67 7.12
N GLU A 113 18.07 10.85 6.90
CA GLU A 113 16.82 11.23 7.57
C GLU A 113 15.63 10.44 7.04
N VAL A 114 15.55 10.21 5.73
CA VAL A 114 14.53 9.33 5.12
C VAL A 114 14.63 7.91 5.69
N ARG A 115 15.84 7.34 5.74
CA ARG A 115 16.08 6.00 6.28
C ARG A 115 15.63 5.89 7.74
N ARG A 116 16.00 6.87 8.56
CA ARG A 116 15.62 6.92 9.98
C ARG A 116 14.12 7.07 10.16
N GLU A 117 13.48 7.92 9.36
CA GLU A 117 12.03 8.15 9.40
C GLU A 117 11.25 6.89 8.97
N CYS A 118 11.60 6.28 7.84
CA CYS A 118 10.94 5.09 7.34
C CYS A 118 11.08 3.91 8.32
N ARG A 119 12.26 3.71 8.90
CA ARG A 119 12.48 2.69 9.94
C ARG A 119 11.62 2.96 11.18
N ALA A 120 11.54 4.20 11.62
CA ALA A 120 10.72 4.58 12.76
C ALA A 120 9.22 4.36 12.51
N GLN A 121 8.75 4.51 11.28
CA GLN A 121 7.36 4.22 10.92
C GLN A 121 7.06 2.71 11.06
N VAL A 122 7.94 1.84 10.57
CA VAL A 122 7.78 0.39 10.72
C VAL A 122 7.80 -0.01 12.20
N GLU A 123 8.80 0.45 12.94
CA GLU A 123 8.93 0.15 14.38
C GLU A 123 7.75 0.69 15.20
N ARG A 124 7.23 1.86 14.83
CA ARG A 124 6.05 2.45 15.48
C ARG A 124 4.80 1.62 15.26
N ALA A 125 4.60 1.09 14.05
CA ALA A 125 3.49 0.18 13.75
C ALA A 125 3.60 -1.11 14.59
N ILE A 126 4.79 -1.71 14.66
CA ILE A 126 5.06 -2.89 15.49
C ILE A 126 4.79 -2.59 16.99
N LEU A 127 5.27 -1.45 17.49
CA LEU A 127 5.03 -1.01 18.87
C LEU A 127 3.53 -0.82 19.16
N TRP A 128 2.75 -0.40 18.20
CA TRP A 128 1.30 -0.31 18.34
C TRP A 128 0.58 -1.66 18.28
N GLY A 129 1.32 -2.74 18.03
CA GLY A 129 0.81 -4.11 18.04
C GLY A 129 0.31 -4.62 16.69
N PHE A 130 0.72 -3.99 15.57
CA PHE A 130 0.52 -4.56 14.25
C PHE A 130 1.54 -5.65 13.97
N ASP A 131 1.07 -6.75 13.39
CA ASP A 131 1.91 -7.76 12.73
C ASP A 131 2.12 -7.31 11.28
N VAL A 132 3.09 -6.42 11.05
CA VAL A 132 3.33 -5.80 9.74
C VAL A 132 3.57 -6.85 8.67
N THR A 133 2.79 -6.79 7.59
CA THR A 133 2.76 -7.84 6.56
C THR A 133 3.45 -7.46 5.26
N HIS A 134 3.56 -6.18 4.94
CA HIS A 134 4.19 -5.69 3.72
C HIS A 134 4.60 -4.22 3.84
N LEU A 135 5.39 -3.76 2.87
CA LEU A 135 5.73 -2.36 2.69
C LEU A 135 5.15 -1.83 1.38
N SER A 136 4.70 -0.59 1.40
CA SER A 136 4.37 0.21 0.21
C SER A 136 4.81 1.65 0.43
N ALA A 137 4.74 2.52 -0.58
CA ALA A 137 5.07 3.93 -0.43
C ALA A 137 3.88 4.80 -0.79
N HIS A 138 3.62 5.82 0.02
CA HIS A 138 2.63 6.85 -0.28
C HIS A 138 3.05 7.62 -1.52
N LEU A 139 2.13 7.79 -2.48
CA LEU A 139 2.36 8.43 -3.80
C LEU A 139 3.53 7.82 -4.62
N ASP A 140 3.96 6.61 -4.27
CA ASP A 140 5.13 5.93 -4.86
C ASP A 140 6.45 6.71 -4.75
N THR A 141 6.52 7.76 -3.94
CA THR A 141 7.67 8.68 -3.83
C THR A 141 8.98 7.95 -3.58
N LEU A 142 8.97 6.93 -2.72
CA LEU A 142 10.16 6.16 -2.38
C LEU A 142 10.48 5.04 -3.39
N MET A 143 9.64 4.82 -4.39
CA MET A 143 9.77 3.71 -5.35
C MET A 143 10.26 4.15 -6.73
N LEU A 144 10.42 5.47 -6.96
CA LEU A 144 10.69 6.03 -8.30
C LEU A 144 12.11 6.58 -8.47
N ARG A 145 12.93 6.56 -7.42
CA ARG A 145 14.32 6.98 -7.42
C ARG A 145 15.20 5.92 -6.76
N PRO A 146 16.36 5.56 -7.34
CA PRO A 146 17.20 4.49 -6.84
C PRO A 146 17.62 4.64 -5.37
N GLU A 147 18.04 5.83 -4.96
CA GLU A 147 18.52 6.12 -3.61
C GLU A 147 17.42 5.98 -2.55
N PHE A 148 16.16 6.30 -2.88
CA PHE A 148 15.01 6.13 -2.00
C PHE A 148 14.52 4.69 -2.00
N PHE A 149 14.54 4.04 -3.16
CA PHE A 149 14.21 2.63 -3.30
C PHE A 149 15.14 1.75 -2.45
N ASP A 150 16.44 2.05 -2.42
CA ASP A 150 17.42 1.31 -1.60
C ASP A 150 17.04 1.35 -0.11
N VAL A 151 16.48 2.45 0.39
CA VAL A 151 15.96 2.54 1.77
C VAL A 151 14.80 1.58 1.99
N VAL A 152 13.87 1.48 1.05
CA VAL A 152 12.73 0.57 1.18
C VAL A 152 13.17 -0.88 1.06
N LEU A 153 14.08 -1.18 0.14
CA LEU A 153 14.64 -2.52 -0.06
C LEU A 153 15.38 -2.99 1.20
N GLU A 154 16.24 -2.13 1.80
CA GLU A 154 16.91 -2.40 3.08
C GLU A 154 15.89 -2.78 4.16
N LEU A 155 14.82 -2.01 4.32
CA LEU A 155 13.78 -2.30 5.31
C LEU A 155 13.01 -3.60 4.98
N ALA A 156 12.72 -3.86 3.71
CA ALA A 156 12.05 -5.09 3.29
C ALA A 156 12.89 -6.33 3.64
N VAL A 157 14.21 -6.27 3.44
CA VAL A 157 15.16 -7.32 3.81
C VAL A 157 15.28 -7.45 5.34
N ASP A 158 15.52 -6.35 6.06
CA ASP A 158 15.72 -6.34 7.52
C ASP A 158 14.54 -6.92 8.29
N TYR A 159 13.31 -6.61 7.85
CA TYR A 159 12.08 -7.08 8.51
C TYR A 159 11.49 -8.34 7.88
N GLY A 160 12.08 -8.84 6.79
CA GLY A 160 11.56 -9.99 6.04
C GLY A 160 10.14 -9.74 5.50
N LEU A 161 9.92 -8.59 4.86
CA LEU A 161 8.63 -8.14 4.36
C LEU A 161 8.60 -8.11 2.83
N PRO A 162 7.55 -8.61 2.18
CA PRO A 162 7.28 -8.32 0.78
C PRO A 162 6.97 -6.83 0.60
N MET A 163 7.10 -6.33 -0.62
CA MET A 163 6.80 -4.94 -0.91
C MET A 163 6.01 -4.74 -2.20
N ARG A 164 5.20 -3.68 -2.23
CA ARG A 164 4.57 -3.20 -3.45
C ARG A 164 5.59 -2.43 -4.27
N LEU A 165 5.71 -2.79 -5.55
CA LEU A 165 6.38 -1.97 -6.56
C LEU A 165 5.38 -1.60 -7.66
N PRO A 166 5.33 -0.33 -8.06
CA PRO A 166 4.51 0.10 -9.20
C PRO A 166 4.81 -0.73 -10.44
N THR A 167 3.80 -1.02 -11.24
CA THR A 167 3.93 -1.66 -12.56
C THR A 167 3.56 -0.68 -13.67
N GLY A 168 4.07 -0.90 -14.88
CA GLY A 168 3.71 -0.07 -16.03
C GLY A 168 4.61 1.14 -16.28
N GLY A 169 5.87 0.89 -16.67
CA GLY A 169 6.75 1.92 -17.23
C GLY A 169 7.60 2.70 -16.21
N SER A 170 7.47 2.45 -14.91
CA SER A 170 8.31 3.10 -13.90
C SER A 170 9.79 2.74 -14.05
N GLU A 171 10.10 1.48 -14.34
CA GLU A 171 11.48 1.02 -14.61
C GLU A 171 12.03 1.59 -15.91
N ASP A 172 11.22 1.58 -16.98
CA ASP A 172 11.62 2.12 -18.28
C ASP A 172 11.88 3.63 -18.17
N SER A 173 11.05 4.34 -17.40
CA SER A 173 11.20 5.79 -17.19
C SER A 173 12.38 6.15 -16.32
N ALA A 174 12.69 5.34 -15.31
CA ALA A 174 13.82 5.55 -14.40
C ALA A 174 15.13 4.98 -14.94
N GLY A 175 15.09 4.05 -15.90
CA GLY A 175 16.26 3.31 -16.40
C GLY A 175 16.94 2.46 -15.32
N PHE A 176 16.19 2.02 -14.30
CA PHE A 176 16.72 1.31 -13.15
C PHE A 176 15.91 0.03 -12.84
N PRO A 177 16.56 -1.12 -12.62
CA PRO A 177 15.89 -2.42 -12.55
C PRO A 177 15.36 -2.74 -11.14
N PHE A 178 14.43 -1.94 -10.62
CA PHE A 178 13.88 -2.05 -9.26
C PHE A 178 13.36 -3.45 -8.93
N ARG A 179 12.55 -4.03 -9.84
CA ARG A 179 11.95 -5.35 -9.63
C ARG A 179 12.98 -6.46 -9.55
N ARG A 180 13.97 -6.40 -10.44
CA ARG A 180 15.05 -7.38 -10.46
C ARG A 180 15.84 -7.35 -9.17
N LEU A 181 16.22 -6.16 -8.70
CA LEU A 181 16.97 -5.99 -7.45
C LEU A 181 16.18 -6.53 -6.25
N ALA A 182 14.88 -6.23 -6.16
CA ALA A 182 14.04 -6.79 -5.12
C ALA A 182 14.01 -8.31 -5.12
N LEU A 183 13.87 -8.93 -6.30
CA LEU A 183 13.85 -10.38 -6.44
C LEU A 183 15.22 -11.02 -6.16
N ASP A 184 16.33 -10.38 -6.57
CA ASP A 184 17.69 -10.85 -6.31
C ASP A 184 18.01 -10.84 -4.79
N GLU A 185 17.43 -9.90 -4.03
CA GLU A 185 17.49 -9.85 -2.56
C GLU A 185 16.43 -10.76 -1.86
N GLY A 186 15.67 -11.53 -2.63
CA GLY A 186 14.67 -12.46 -2.10
C GLY A 186 13.38 -11.79 -1.61
N VAL A 187 13.15 -10.52 -1.95
CA VAL A 187 11.93 -9.81 -1.59
C VAL A 187 10.81 -10.13 -2.56
N SER A 188 9.69 -10.62 -2.03
CA SER A 188 8.49 -10.92 -2.83
C SER A 188 7.76 -9.64 -3.22
N ILE A 189 7.35 -9.58 -4.49
CA ILE A 189 6.59 -8.46 -5.06
C ILE A 189 5.43 -8.99 -5.91
N PRO A 190 4.29 -8.29 -6.02
CA PRO A 190 3.24 -8.65 -6.95
C PRO A 190 3.72 -8.55 -8.41
N ASP A 191 3.22 -9.43 -9.27
CA ASP A 191 3.53 -9.39 -10.71
C ASP A 191 2.89 -8.18 -11.39
N VAL A 192 1.67 -7.83 -10.96
CA VAL A 192 0.90 -6.69 -11.45
C VAL A 192 0.33 -5.90 -10.27
N VAL A 193 0.40 -4.58 -10.37
CA VAL A 193 -0.27 -3.65 -9.44
C VAL A 193 -1.25 -2.78 -10.23
N VAL A 194 -2.51 -2.85 -9.85
CA VAL A 194 -3.57 -2.01 -10.40
C VAL A 194 -3.96 -0.98 -9.35
N SER A 195 -3.64 0.27 -9.63
CA SER A 195 -3.99 1.41 -8.79
C SER A 195 -4.53 2.55 -9.65
N SER A 196 -5.33 3.42 -9.06
CA SER A 196 -5.85 4.61 -9.74
C SER A 196 -5.95 5.78 -8.77
N ARG A 197 -5.78 6.99 -9.28
CA ARG A 197 -6.07 8.22 -8.54
C ARG A 197 -7.57 8.54 -8.51
N THR A 198 -8.34 7.93 -9.42
CA THR A 198 -9.82 7.98 -9.44
C THR A 198 -10.39 6.65 -8.99
N SER A 199 -11.72 6.56 -8.82
CA SER A 199 -12.37 5.29 -8.48
C SER A 199 -12.06 4.19 -9.51
N LEU A 200 -11.87 2.98 -9.00
CA LEU A 200 -11.70 1.77 -9.83
C LEU A 200 -13.01 1.17 -10.31
N ARG A 201 -14.19 1.64 -9.88
CA ARG A 201 -15.50 1.07 -10.21
C ARG A 201 -15.65 0.74 -11.69
N GLY A 202 -15.39 1.71 -12.58
CA GLY A 202 -15.52 1.54 -14.01
C GLY A 202 -14.47 0.64 -14.66
N GLN A 203 -13.48 0.17 -13.91
CA GLN A 203 -12.35 -0.64 -14.40
C GLN A 203 -12.33 -2.07 -13.81
N LEU A 204 -13.07 -2.33 -12.73
CA LEU A 204 -13.00 -3.61 -12.01
C LEU A 204 -13.33 -4.81 -12.88
N GLU A 205 -14.34 -4.74 -13.74
CA GLU A 205 -14.68 -5.85 -14.65
C GLU A 205 -13.54 -6.14 -15.62
N ARG A 206 -12.93 -5.11 -16.19
CA ARG A 206 -11.77 -5.24 -17.09
C ARG A 206 -10.58 -5.82 -16.35
N VAL A 207 -10.26 -5.29 -15.16
CA VAL A 207 -9.15 -5.76 -14.33
C VAL A 207 -9.31 -7.26 -14.01
N VAL A 208 -10.52 -7.68 -13.62
CA VAL A 208 -10.80 -9.10 -13.33
C VAL A 208 -10.73 -9.96 -14.59
N PHE A 209 -11.18 -9.44 -15.74
CA PHE A 209 -11.08 -10.16 -17.02
C PHE A 209 -9.63 -10.35 -17.50
N GLU A 210 -8.75 -9.40 -17.19
CA GLU A 210 -7.33 -9.40 -17.54
C GLU A 210 -6.43 -10.18 -16.55
N LEU A 211 -7.01 -10.76 -15.47
CA LEU A 211 -6.24 -11.55 -14.50
C LEU A 211 -5.58 -12.76 -15.18
N GLY A 212 -4.29 -12.89 -14.97
CA GLY A 212 -3.48 -14.00 -15.43
C GLY A 212 -2.81 -14.76 -14.28
N PRO A 213 -2.03 -15.80 -14.58
CA PRO A 213 -1.19 -16.47 -13.59
C PRO A 213 -0.25 -15.48 -12.90
N GLY A 214 0.03 -15.69 -11.62
CA GLY A 214 0.82 -14.80 -10.78
C GLY A 214 -0.02 -14.03 -9.79
N VAL A 215 0.58 -13.03 -9.14
CA VAL A 215 -0.03 -12.20 -8.10
C VAL A 215 -0.39 -10.84 -8.66
N THR A 216 -1.68 -10.51 -8.69
CA THR A 216 -2.18 -9.16 -8.99
C THR A 216 -2.62 -8.47 -7.70
N GLU A 217 -2.10 -7.31 -7.43
CA GLU A 217 -2.61 -6.42 -6.39
C GLU A 217 -3.57 -5.39 -6.97
N ILE A 218 -4.76 -5.28 -6.38
CA ILE A 218 -5.75 -4.24 -6.66
C ILE A 218 -5.77 -3.29 -5.47
N VAL A 219 -5.42 -2.03 -5.70
CA VAL A 219 -5.33 -1.00 -4.66
C VAL A 219 -6.55 -0.11 -4.72
N VAL A 220 -7.28 -0.02 -3.60
CA VAL A 220 -8.44 0.87 -3.41
C VAL A 220 -8.20 1.82 -2.24
N ARG A 221 -8.87 2.97 -2.23
CA ARG A 221 -8.74 3.98 -1.17
C ARG A 221 -10.10 4.23 -0.49
N PRO A 222 -10.64 3.23 0.22
CA PRO A 222 -12.00 3.28 0.71
C PRO A 222 -12.17 4.28 1.85
N ALA A 223 -13.26 5.06 1.81
CA ALA A 223 -13.68 5.90 2.92
C ALA A 223 -15.20 5.99 2.98
N ILE A 224 -15.74 6.23 4.18
CA ILE A 224 -17.17 6.56 4.33
C ILE A 224 -17.41 8.05 4.04
N ASP A 225 -18.57 8.37 3.49
CA ASP A 225 -18.97 9.75 3.21
C ASP A 225 -19.21 10.51 4.52
N THR A 226 -18.42 11.57 4.74
CA THR A 226 -18.57 12.48 5.89
C THR A 226 -18.30 13.91 5.47
N ALA A 227 -18.86 14.88 6.21
CA ALA A 227 -18.57 16.29 5.97
C ALA A 227 -17.08 16.63 6.11
N GLU A 228 -16.39 15.93 7.04
CA GLU A 228 -14.96 16.09 7.26
C GLU A 228 -14.16 15.58 6.04
N LEU A 229 -14.46 14.38 5.53
CA LEU A 229 -13.81 13.84 4.34
C LEU A 229 -13.94 14.79 3.14
N ARG A 230 -15.14 15.34 2.91
CA ARG A 230 -15.41 16.28 1.82
C ARG A 230 -14.63 17.59 1.96
N ALA A 231 -14.33 18.01 3.19
CA ALA A 231 -13.53 19.20 3.46
C ALA A 231 -12.02 18.96 3.34
N GLN A 232 -11.57 17.72 3.60
CA GLN A 232 -10.15 17.36 3.61
C GLN A 232 -9.59 17.00 2.23
N SER A 233 -10.41 16.42 1.35
CA SER A 233 -9.94 15.84 0.11
C SER A 233 -10.84 16.10 -1.07
N THR A 234 -10.26 16.49 -2.20
CA THR A 234 -10.99 16.69 -3.46
C THR A 234 -11.39 15.36 -4.11
N ASP A 235 -10.72 14.25 -3.76
CA ASP A 235 -11.01 12.89 -4.25
C ASP A 235 -11.98 12.11 -3.34
N TRP A 236 -12.69 12.80 -2.44
CA TRP A 236 -13.60 12.17 -1.49
C TRP A 236 -14.65 11.25 -2.13
N ALA A 237 -15.18 11.65 -3.29
CA ALA A 237 -16.19 10.89 -4.00
C ALA A 237 -15.65 9.59 -4.57
N ASP A 238 -14.41 9.61 -5.10
CA ASP A 238 -13.72 8.42 -5.59
C ASP A 238 -13.47 7.42 -4.45
N ARG A 239 -13.12 7.90 -3.26
CA ARG A 239 -12.91 7.06 -2.08
C ARG A 239 -14.19 6.38 -1.58
N VAL A 240 -15.31 7.11 -1.61
CA VAL A 240 -16.62 6.53 -1.28
C VAL A 240 -17.02 5.50 -2.30
N ASP A 241 -16.82 5.79 -3.58
CA ASP A 241 -17.14 4.88 -4.68
C ASP A 241 -16.25 3.63 -4.68
N ASP A 242 -14.98 3.75 -4.29
CA ASP A 242 -14.08 2.61 -4.05
C ASP A 242 -14.66 1.69 -2.96
N LEU A 243 -15.10 2.26 -1.82
CA LEU A 243 -15.71 1.48 -0.75
C LEU A 243 -16.96 0.74 -1.23
N ASP A 244 -17.88 1.45 -1.88
CA ASP A 244 -19.13 0.87 -2.38
C ASP A 244 -18.85 -0.24 -3.40
N SER A 245 -17.82 -0.06 -4.24
CA SER A 245 -17.44 -1.05 -5.25
C SER A 245 -16.89 -2.34 -4.66
N ILE A 246 -16.03 -2.22 -3.64
CA ILE A 246 -15.40 -3.37 -2.98
C ILE A 246 -16.37 -4.09 -2.05
N CYS A 247 -17.36 -3.38 -1.49
CA CYS A 247 -18.42 -3.98 -0.67
C CYS A 247 -19.58 -4.54 -1.52
N ASP A 248 -19.62 -4.27 -2.83
CA ASP A 248 -20.64 -4.87 -3.70
C ASP A 248 -20.38 -6.38 -3.87
N PRO A 249 -21.34 -7.25 -3.49
CA PRO A 249 -21.19 -8.70 -3.69
C PRO A 249 -20.93 -9.12 -5.15
N GLN A 250 -21.19 -8.24 -6.11
CA GLN A 250 -20.90 -8.51 -7.51
C GLN A 250 -19.40 -8.61 -7.77
N PHE A 251 -18.57 -7.84 -7.07
CA PHE A 251 -17.12 -7.89 -7.24
C PHE A 251 -16.55 -9.24 -6.79
N ALA A 252 -16.98 -9.76 -5.63
CA ALA A 252 -16.57 -11.08 -5.17
C ALA A 252 -16.98 -12.18 -6.18
N ARG A 253 -18.20 -12.11 -6.72
CA ARG A 253 -18.67 -13.03 -7.77
C ARG A 253 -17.89 -12.91 -9.07
N LEU A 254 -17.39 -11.73 -9.43
CA LEU A 254 -16.51 -11.57 -10.59
C LEU A 254 -15.17 -12.29 -10.40
N LEU A 255 -14.54 -12.15 -9.23
CA LEU A 255 -13.30 -12.87 -8.90
C LEU A 255 -13.50 -14.39 -8.95
N GLU A 256 -14.58 -14.89 -8.36
CA GLU A 256 -14.92 -16.33 -8.40
C GLU A 256 -15.09 -16.85 -9.84
N ARG A 257 -15.82 -16.11 -10.70
CA ARG A 257 -16.01 -16.48 -12.11
C ARG A 257 -14.71 -16.46 -12.92
N ALA A 258 -13.77 -15.60 -12.55
CA ALA A 258 -12.43 -15.57 -13.15
C ALA A 258 -11.53 -16.70 -12.66
N GLY A 259 -11.99 -17.53 -11.70
CA GLY A 259 -11.18 -18.57 -11.07
C GLY A 259 -10.04 -17.99 -10.23
N ALA A 260 -10.13 -16.73 -9.84
CA ALA A 260 -9.12 -16.07 -9.04
C ALA A 260 -9.18 -16.52 -7.57
N HIS A 261 -8.02 -16.77 -6.99
CA HIS A 261 -7.89 -17.10 -5.58
C HIS A 261 -7.39 -15.89 -4.81
N GLN A 262 -8.20 -15.41 -3.88
CA GLN A 262 -7.85 -14.24 -3.07
C GLN A 262 -6.89 -14.64 -1.95
N ILE A 263 -5.79 -13.89 -1.83
CA ILE A 263 -4.80 -14.03 -0.77
C ILE A 263 -4.59 -12.68 -0.07
N GLY A 264 -3.87 -12.67 1.06
CA GLY A 264 -3.35 -11.46 1.68
C GLY A 264 -1.84 -11.36 1.51
N TRP A 265 -1.28 -10.23 1.88
CA TRP A 265 0.16 -10.01 1.91
C TRP A 265 0.87 -10.91 2.92
N ARG A 266 0.18 -11.29 4.00
CA ARG A 266 0.69 -12.25 4.97
C ARG A 266 1.08 -13.57 4.31
N ALA A 267 0.31 -14.05 3.33
CA ALA A 267 0.63 -15.27 2.61
C ALA A 267 1.97 -15.15 1.85
N LEU A 268 2.22 -14.01 1.18
CA LEU A 268 3.49 -13.74 0.51
C LEU A 268 4.64 -13.64 1.53
N ARG A 269 4.44 -12.94 2.65
CA ARG A 269 5.44 -12.82 3.72
C ARG A 269 5.84 -14.19 4.27
N GLU A 270 4.88 -15.04 4.56
CA GLU A 270 5.16 -16.40 5.07
C GLU A 270 5.91 -17.26 4.05
N LEU A 271 5.61 -17.12 2.76
CA LEU A 271 6.35 -17.79 1.71
C LEU A 271 7.78 -17.26 1.58
N GLN A 272 7.98 -15.94 1.64
CA GLN A 272 9.29 -15.29 1.61
C GLN A 272 10.18 -15.76 2.76
N ARG A 273 9.65 -15.80 3.98
CA ARG A 273 10.41 -16.22 5.18
C ARG A 273 10.79 -17.71 5.21
N ARG A 274 10.22 -18.52 4.34
CA ARG A 274 10.55 -19.96 4.18
C ARG A 274 11.54 -20.22 3.05
N SER A 275 11.88 -19.21 2.27
CA SER A 275 12.82 -19.30 1.16
C SER A 275 14.24 -19.07 1.61
#